data_37c35954556895bfb6b24f935c1e3814
#
_entry.id   37c35954556895bfb6b24f935c1e3814
#
_cell.length_a   1.000
_cell.length_b   1.000
_cell.length_c   1.000
_cell.angle_alpha   90.00
_cell.angle_beta   90.00
_cell.angle_gamma   90.00
#
_symmetry.space_group_name_H-M   'P 1'
#
loop_
_entity.id
_entity.type
_entity.pdbx_description
1 polymer ?
#
loop_
_entity_poly.entity_id
_entity_poly.type
_entity_poly.pdbx_seq_one_letter_code
_entity_poly.pdbx_strand_id
1 'polypeptide(L)'
;MDSLTQIVLGASVAEASLGKKIGNKAIVLGAIAGTIPDLDIITKFFVDDLSASVMHRGFSHSLIFPFIAAPILAFILKKIYSKYSDVSFNDWLKMFFLAIITHPLLDVQTTWGTQLFWPFEWRVAIENIFIIDPFYSLPFLTFLILTAFQDRLSRKRKLYNSLGLIISTTYLLITLSFKGIAHYNIAKALQGNNIEYKDINTRATYFNSILWSSQIELDDSYIFTYYSLFDKTSPAFTKKFPKNHDMLAPFIDNKKIQQLIILSNGHYIMTNENNELIFWNLKLGQKGFDQNASPYIWSYVIEKNDKRDILLDEKNEKMNALKIKELRSFRNNRKYSEEFNNFLERLKGI
;
A
#
# COMPACT_ATOMS: atom_id res chain seq x y z
N MET A 1 0.94 -4.60 -1.63
CA MET A 1 1.50 -5.66 -0.74
C MET A 1 2.93 -5.94 -1.17
N ASP A 2 3.75 -6.63 -0.37
CA ASP A 2 5.10 -7.01 -0.83
C ASP A 2 5.05 -8.06 -1.96
N SER A 3 6.08 -8.07 -2.81
CA SER A 3 6.10 -8.92 -4.01
C SER A 3 6.07 -10.42 -3.69
N LEU A 4 6.66 -10.86 -2.56
CA LEU A 4 6.61 -12.27 -2.18
C LEU A 4 5.18 -12.72 -1.91
N THR A 5 4.43 -11.92 -1.16
CA THR A 5 3.03 -12.20 -0.85
C THR A 5 2.15 -12.23 -2.10
N GLN A 6 2.38 -11.33 -3.05
CA GLN A 6 1.67 -11.32 -4.34
C GLN A 6 2.00 -12.54 -5.20
N ILE A 7 3.26 -12.99 -5.19
CA ILE A 7 3.70 -14.25 -5.82
C ILE A 7 2.93 -15.44 -5.22
N VAL A 8 2.87 -15.53 -3.89
CA VAL A 8 2.20 -16.63 -3.19
C VAL A 8 0.70 -16.66 -3.46
N LEU A 9 0.05 -15.49 -3.46
CA LEU A 9 -1.37 -15.36 -3.77
C LEU A 9 -1.67 -15.80 -5.21
N GLY A 10 -0.97 -15.25 -6.19
CA GLY A 10 -1.14 -15.61 -7.61
C GLY A 10 -0.89 -17.09 -7.85
N ALA A 11 0.15 -17.65 -7.25
CA ALA A 11 0.47 -19.08 -7.33
C ALA A 11 -0.62 -19.97 -6.76
N SER A 12 -1.15 -19.63 -5.56
CA SER A 12 -2.20 -20.42 -4.90
C SER A 12 -3.53 -20.35 -5.63
N VAL A 13 -3.88 -19.17 -6.18
CA VAL A 13 -5.10 -18.99 -6.98
C VAL A 13 -5.02 -19.78 -8.29
N ALA A 14 -3.87 -19.74 -8.97
CA ALA A 14 -3.65 -20.53 -10.18
C ALA A 14 -3.65 -22.03 -9.91
N GLU A 15 -3.07 -22.46 -8.79
CA GLU A 15 -3.14 -23.87 -8.34
C GLU A 15 -4.59 -24.30 -8.12
N ALA A 16 -5.40 -23.49 -7.45
CA ALA A 16 -6.83 -23.78 -7.24
C ALA A 16 -7.60 -23.89 -8.56
N SER A 17 -7.20 -23.11 -9.58
CA SER A 17 -7.88 -23.06 -10.89
C SER A 17 -7.45 -24.18 -11.82
N LEU A 18 -6.14 -24.41 -11.95
CA LEU A 18 -5.57 -25.25 -13.02
C LEU A 18 -4.58 -26.31 -12.53
N GLY A 19 -4.26 -26.36 -11.24
CA GLY A 19 -3.27 -27.27 -10.65
C GLY A 19 -3.54 -28.74 -10.95
N LYS A 20 -4.81 -29.17 -10.94
CA LYS A 20 -5.18 -30.55 -11.29
C LYS A 20 -4.80 -30.94 -12.72
N LYS A 21 -4.78 -30.00 -13.68
CA LYS A 21 -4.49 -30.26 -15.08
C LYS A 21 -3.00 -30.19 -15.39
N ILE A 22 -2.27 -29.22 -14.79
CA ILE A 22 -0.86 -28.94 -15.16
C ILE A 22 0.14 -29.03 -14.00
N GLY A 23 -0.32 -29.35 -12.78
CA GLY A 23 0.55 -29.54 -11.60
C GLY A 23 1.31 -28.25 -11.23
N ASN A 24 2.56 -28.38 -10.81
CA ASN A 24 3.39 -27.23 -10.36
C ASN A 24 3.58 -26.13 -11.41
N LYS A 25 3.29 -26.40 -12.68
CA LYS A 25 3.28 -25.34 -13.70
C LYS A 25 2.21 -24.31 -13.44
N ALA A 26 1.06 -24.68 -12.80
CA ALA A 26 0.04 -23.73 -12.39
C ALA A 26 0.60 -22.77 -11.33
N ILE A 27 1.34 -23.29 -10.33
CA ILE A 27 2.00 -22.49 -9.29
C ILE A 27 2.96 -21.46 -9.93
N VAL A 28 3.83 -21.91 -10.84
CA VAL A 28 4.80 -21.02 -11.49
C VAL A 28 4.13 -19.95 -12.34
N LEU A 29 3.17 -20.36 -13.18
CA LEU A 29 2.45 -19.42 -14.05
C LEU A 29 1.60 -18.43 -13.24
N GLY A 30 1.00 -18.90 -12.15
CA GLY A 30 0.27 -18.04 -11.24
C GLY A 30 1.16 -17.06 -10.47
N ALA A 31 2.34 -17.50 -10.05
CA ALA A 31 3.36 -16.62 -9.46
C ALA A 31 3.73 -15.49 -10.41
N ILE A 32 4.00 -15.81 -11.69
CA ILE A 32 4.27 -14.82 -12.73
C ILE A 32 3.06 -13.90 -12.94
N ALA A 33 1.87 -14.46 -13.07
CA ALA A 33 0.65 -13.68 -13.31
C ALA A 33 0.35 -12.72 -12.14
N GLY A 34 0.58 -13.17 -10.91
CA GLY A 34 0.40 -12.37 -9.69
C GLY A 34 1.38 -11.19 -9.59
N THR A 35 2.48 -11.17 -10.35
CA THR A 35 3.45 -10.05 -10.37
C THR A 35 3.27 -9.10 -11.56
N ILE A 36 2.44 -9.46 -12.55
CA ILE A 36 2.25 -8.65 -13.75
C ILE A 36 1.79 -7.22 -13.44
N PRO A 37 0.84 -6.96 -12.52
CA PRO A 37 0.44 -5.59 -12.20
C PRO A 37 1.61 -4.71 -11.74
N ASP A 38 2.54 -5.25 -10.94
CA ASP A 38 3.71 -4.53 -10.42
C ASP A 38 4.79 -4.23 -11.50
N LEU A 39 4.64 -4.74 -12.72
CA LEU A 39 5.51 -4.35 -13.83
C LEU A 39 5.35 -2.87 -14.22
N ASP A 40 4.34 -2.17 -13.67
CA ASP A 40 4.20 -0.73 -13.80
C ASP A 40 5.42 0.06 -13.25
N ILE A 41 6.26 -0.58 -12.42
CA ILE A 41 7.55 -0.01 -11.98
C ILE A 41 8.47 0.35 -13.16
N ILE A 42 8.26 -0.25 -14.32
CA ILE A 42 8.99 0.07 -15.56
C ILE A 42 8.79 1.54 -15.95
N THR A 43 7.69 2.17 -15.56
CA THR A 43 7.44 3.61 -15.82
C THR A 43 8.55 4.52 -15.30
N LYS A 44 9.27 4.12 -14.22
CA LYS A 44 10.43 4.85 -13.68
C LYS A 44 11.57 5.09 -14.69
N PHE A 45 11.63 4.30 -15.76
CA PHE A 45 12.60 4.50 -16.82
C PHE A 45 12.19 5.54 -17.86
N PHE A 46 10.92 5.97 -17.85
CA PHE A 46 10.35 6.85 -18.88
C PHE A 46 9.84 8.19 -18.33
N VAL A 47 9.60 8.29 -17.01
CA VAL A 47 9.12 9.50 -16.35
C VAL A 47 9.90 9.74 -15.07
N ASP A 48 9.78 10.95 -14.49
CA ASP A 48 10.42 11.27 -13.21
C ASP A 48 9.82 10.46 -12.03
N ASP A 49 10.57 10.35 -10.93
CA ASP A 49 10.22 9.52 -9.78
C ASP A 49 8.86 9.87 -9.16
N LEU A 50 8.48 11.16 -9.15
CA LEU A 50 7.19 11.60 -8.64
C LEU A 50 6.05 11.14 -9.54
N SER A 51 6.19 11.35 -10.85
CA SER A 51 5.22 10.90 -11.86
C SER A 51 5.10 9.37 -11.83
N ALA A 52 6.20 8.64 -11.74
CA ALA A 52 6.19 7.19 -11.60
C ALA A 52 5.46 6.73 -10.34
N SER A 53 5.65 7.43 -9.21
CA SER A 53 4.97 7.13 -7.94
C SER A 53 3.46 7.38 -8.01
N VAL A 54 3.03 8.41 -8.75
CA VAL A 54 1.61 8.67 -9.02
C VAL A 54 1.01 7.63 -9.96
N MET A 55 1.76 7.17 -10.97
CA MET A 55 1.31 6.14 -11.92
C MET A 55 1.28 4.74 -11.31
N HIS A 56 2.13 4.49 -10.30
CA HIS A 56 2.18 3.21 -9.61
C HIS A 56 0.85 2.88 -8.94
N ARG A 57 0.37 1.65 -9.13
CA ARG A 57 -0.96 1.16 -8.76
C ARG A 57 -2.11 1.91 -9.45
N GLY A 58 -1.86 2.36 -10.70
CA GLY A 58 -2.84 2.92 -11.60
C GLY A 58 -3.52 1.86 -12.47
N PHE A 59 -3.43 2.03 -13.80
CA PHE A 59 -4.09 1.17 -14.80
C PHE A 59 -3.87 -0.33 -14.59
N SER A 60 -2.62 -0.76 -14.36
CA SER A 60 -2.28 -2.19 -14.17
C SER A 60 -2.92 -2.80 -12.92
N HIS A 61 -3.30 -1.98 -11.94
CA HIS A 61 -3.97 -2.39 -10.70
C HIS A 61 -5.47 -2.09 -10.70
N SER A 62 -6.04 -1.74 -11.87
CA SER A 62 -7.48 -1.50 -11.99
C SER A 62 -8.26 -2.80 -12.20
N LEU A 63 -9.57 -2.75 -11.90
CA LEU A 63 -10.48 -3.87 -12.18
C LEU A 63 -10.63 -4.14 -13.69
N ILE A 64 -10.31 -3.16 -14.55
CA ILE A 64 -10.37 -3.30 -16.02
C ILE A 64 -9.17 -4.10 -16.55
N PHE A 65 -8.00 -3.97 -15.94
CA PHE A 65 -6.77 -4.57 -16.44
C PHE A 65 -6.85 -6.11 -16.63
N PRO A 66 -7.39 -6.90 -15.69
CA PRO A 66 -7.52 -8.36 -15.86
C PRO A 66 -8.37 -8.75 -17.08
N PHE A 67 -9.39 -7.95 -17.45
CA PHE A 67 -10.21 -8.23 -18.64
C PHE A 67 -9.44 -8.06 -19.95
N ILE A 68 -8.37 -7.28 -19.95
CA ILE A 68 -7.49 -7.08 -21.09
C ILE A 68 -6.32 -8.06 -21.07
N ALA A 69 -5.62 -8.17 -19.93
CA ALA A 69 -4.40 -8.96 -19.83
C ALA A 69 -4.66 -10.48 -19.85
N ALA A 70 -5.71 -10.95 -19.16
CA ALA A 70 -5.96 -12.39 -19.06
C ALA A 70 -6.32 -13.06 -20.41
N PRO A 71 -7.15 -12.50 -21.30
CA PRO A 71 -7.38 -13.09 -22.62
C PRO A 71 -6.12 -13.18 -23.47
N ILE A 72 -5.28 -12.14 -23.45
CA ILE A 72 -4.02 -12.10 -24.19
C ILE A 72 -3.09 -13.22 -23.71
N LEU A 73 -2.89 -13.32 -22.39
CA LEU A 73 -2.04 -14.36 -21.80
C LEU A 73 -2.61 -15.77 -22.05
N ALA A 74 -3.93 -15.94 -21.92
CA ALA A 74 -4.61 -17.19 -22.21
C ALA A 74 -4.39 -17.64 -23.65
N PHE A 75 -4.49 -16.72 -24.60
CA PHE A 75 -4.24 -17.00 -26.02
C PHE A 75 -2.79 -17.42 -26.27
N ILE A 76 -1.83 -16.68 -25.70
CA ILE A 76 -0.39 -16.98 -25.82
C ILE A 76 -0.09 -18.35 -25.22
N LEU A 77 -0.54 -18.61 -23.98
CA LEU A 77 -0.24 -19.88 -23.31
C LEU A 77 -0.97 -21.07 -23.96
N LYS A 78 -2.19 -20.91 -24.46
CA LYS A 78 -2.87 -21.96 -25.21
C LYS A 78 -2.06 -22.36 -26.46
N LYS A 79 -1.44 -21.38 -27.14
CA LYS A 79 -0.59 -21.65 -28.33
C LYS A 79 0.72 -22.34 -27.95
N ILE A 80 1.40 -21.86 -26.88
CA ILE A 80 2.67 -22.44 -26.41
C ILE A 80 2.47 -23.86 -25.85
N TYR A 81 1.40 -24.06 -25.09
CA TYR A 81 1.09 -25.34 -24.43
C TYR A 81 0.08 -26.17 -25.21
N SER A 82 0.08 -26.08 -26.55
CA SER A 82 -0.85 -26.80 -27.45
C SER A 82 -0.85 -28.32 -27.24
N LYS A 83 0.28 -28.89 -26.76
CA LYS A 83 0.39 -30.32 -26.39
C LYS A 83 -0.46 -30.76 -25.19
N TYR A 84 -0.95 -29.81 -24.38
CA TYR A 84 -1.89 -30.11 -23.30
C TYR A 84 -3.31 -29.96 -23.84
N SER A 85 -3.79 -30.99 -24.52
CA SER A 85 -5.13 -31.00 -25.16
C SER A 85 -6.27 -30.81 -24.15
N ASP A 86 -6.07 -31.23 -22.88
CA ASP A 86 -7.06 -31.15 -21.82
C ASP A 86 -7.23 -29.75 -21.22
N VAL A 87 -6.40 -28.76 -21.61
CA VAL A 87 -6.49 -27.40 -21.12
C VAL A 87 -7.10 -26.50 -22.19
N SER A 88 -8.35 -26.11 -21.94
CA SER A 88 -9.09 -25.22 -22.84
C SER A 88 -8.61 -23.76 -22.73
N PHE A 89 -9.01 -22.93 -23.70
CA PHE A 89 -8.78 -21.48 -23.59
C PHE A 89 -9.44 -20.89 -22.33
N ASN A 90 -10.63 -21.33 -21.98
CA ASN A 90 -11.34 -20.87 -20.78
C ASN A 90 -10.64 -21.25 -19.47
N ASP A 91 -9.94 -22.40 -19.44
CA ASP A 91 -9.13 -22.75 -18.28
C ASP A 91 -7.97 -21.77 -18.07
N TRP A 92 -7.25 -21.43 -19.14
CA TRP A 92 -6.19 -20.42 -19.12
C TRP A 92 -6.72 -19.04 -18.76
N LEU A 93 -7.83 -18.63 -19.39
CA LEU A 93 -8.50 -17.36 -19.14
C LEU A 93 -8.88 -17.21 -17.66
N LYS A 94 -9.55 -18.22 -17.10
CA LYS A 94 -9.96 -18.23 -15.70
C LYS A 94 -8.76 -18.12 -14.76
N MET A 95 -7.70 -18.89 -15.01
CA MET A 95 -6.48 -18.89 -14.20
C MET A 95 -5.83 -17.50 -14.18
N PHE A 96 -5.58 -16.93 -15.36
CA PHE A 96 -4.92 -15.61 -15.46
C PHE A 96 -5.80 -14.51 -14.90
N PHE A 97 -7.09 -14.52 -15.21
CA PHE A 97 -8.03 -13.52 -14.70
C PHE A 97 -8.04 -13.51 -13.17
N LEU A 98 -8.18 -14.66 -12.54
CA LEU A 98 -8.21 -14.76 -11.09
C LEU A 98 -6.85 -14.41 -10.44
N ALA A 99 -5.74 -14.87 -11.01
CA ALA A 99 -4.41 -14.55 -10.49
C ALA A 99 -4.07 -13.04 -10.59
N ILE A 100 -4.50 -12.37 -11.68
CA ILE A 100 -4.25 -10.95 -11.86
C ILE A 100 -5.20 -10.09 -11.01
N ILE A 101 -6.51 -10.43 -10.95
CA ILE A 101 -7.48 -9.59 -10.22
C ILE A 101 -7.28 -9.64 -8.70
N THR A 102 -6.81 -10.76 -8.17
CA THR A 102 -6.56 -10.87 -6.72
C THR A 102 -5.40 -9.99 -6.25
N HIS A 103 -4.48 -9.62 -7.14
CA HIS A 103 -3.37 -8.71 -6.83
C HIS A 103 -3.87 -7.33 -6.35
N PRO A 104 -4.61 -6.52 -7.15
CA PRO A 104 -5.09 -5.23 -6.69
C PRO A 104 -6.09 -5.34 -5.53
N LEU A 105 -6.86 -6.43 -5.43
CA LEU A 105 -7.77 -6.67 -4.29
C LEU A 105 -7.01 -6.89 -2.97
N LEU A 106 -5.82 -7.48 -3.01
CA LEU A 106 -4.94 -7.56 -1.85
C LEU A 106 -4.27 -6.21 -1.57
N ASP A 107 -3.89 -5.47 -2.60
CA ASP A 107 -3.23 -4.19 -2.46
C ASP A 107 -4.09 -3.11 -1.78
N VAL A 108 -5.41 -3.13 -1.99
CA VAL A 108 -6.33 -2.22 -1.27
C VAL A 108 -6.36 -2.45 0.23
N GLN A 109 -5.90 -3.60 0.72
CA GLN A 109 -5.80 -3.85 2.16
C GLN A 109 -4.67 -3.03 2.81
N THR A 110 -3.74 -2.48 2.01
CA THR A 110 -2.55 -1.74 2.48
C THR A 110 -2.73 -0.22 2.38
N THR A 111 -1.87 0.53 3.08
CA THR A 111 -1.93 2.00 3.21
C THR A 111 -1.70 2.76 1.91
N TRP A 112 -0.96 2.20 0.93
CA TRP A 112 -0.66 2.95 -0.30
C TRP A 112 -1.90 3.30 -1.12
N GLY A 113 -2.89 2.42 -1.11
CA GLY A 113 -4.10 2.52 -1.92
C GLY A 113 -3.87 2.16 -3.40
N THR A 114 -4.97 1.92 -4.09
CA THR A 114 -4.98 1.38 -5.46
C THR A 114 -6.10 2.04 -6.26
N GLN A 115 -5.82 2.46 -7.49
CA GLN A 115 -6.83 3.01 -8.40
C GLN A 115 -7.68 1.89 -9.01
N LEU A 116 -8.47 1.21 -8.18
CA LEU A 116 -9.34 0.11 -8.65
C LEU A 116 -10.25 0.52 -9.81
N PHE A 117 -10.72 1.75 -9.78
CA PHE A 117 -11.69 2.29 -10.74
C PHE A 117 -11.02 3.24 -11.73
N TRP A 118 -9.77 2.94 -12.12
CA TRP A 118 -9.11 3.70 -13.18
C TRP A 118 -10.08 3.88 -14.39
N PRO A 119 -10.20 5.07 -15.02
CA PRO A 119 -9.28 6.21 -14.98
C PRO A 119 -9.52 7.25 -13.87
N PHE A 120 -10.42 7.01 -12.93
CA PHE A 120 -10.60 7.92 -11.79
C PHE A 120 -9.35 7.94 -10.90
N GLU A 121 -8.96 9.13 -10.44
CA GLU A 121 -7.70 9.34 -9.71
C GLU A 121 -7.74 8.91 -8.23
N TRP A 122 -8.93 8.71 -7.67
CA TRP A 122 -9.08 8.29 -6.28
C TRP A 122 -8.58 6.87 -6.04
N ARG A 123 -7.93 6.71 -4.88
CA ARG A 123 -7.32 5.44 -4.48
C ARG A 123 -8.10 4.81 -3.34
N VAL A 124 -8.47 3.55 -3.51
CA VAL A 124 -9.10 2.75 -2.46
C VAL A 124 -8.01 2.17 -1.57
N ALA A 125 -8.10 2.43 -0.27
CA ALA A 125 -7.21 1.86 0.75
C ALA A 125 -8.04 1.47 1.97
N ILE A 126 -8.00 0.19 2.34
CA ILE A 126 -8.67 -0.33 3.54
C ILE A 126 -7.75 -0.24 4.76
N GLU A 127 -6.43 -0.31 4.55
CA GLU A 127 -5.38 -0.10 5.56
C GLU A 127 -5.46 -1.03 6.79
N ASN A 128 -6.00 -2.25 6.61
CA ASN A 128 -6.17 -3.21 7.70
C ASN A 128 -4.97 -4.13 7.92
N ILE A 129 -4.00 -4.14 6.99
CA ILE A 129 -2.72 -4.84 7.15
C ILE A 129 -1.56 -3.94 6.70
N PHE A 130 -0.38 -4.20 7.25
CA PHE A 130 0.84 -3.54 6.79
C PHE A 130 1.31 -4.16 5.48
N ILE A 131 2.09 -3.41 4.68
CA ILE A 131 2.59 -3.85 3.36
C ILE A 131 3.43 -5.15 3.43
N ILE A 132 4.11 -5.38 4.54
CA ILE A 132 4.81 -6.63 4.87
C ILE A 132 4.22 -7.15 6.17
N ASP A 133 3.33 -8.13 6.09
CA ASP A 133 2.72 -8.74 7.27
C ASP A 133 3.13 -10.22 7.38
N PRO A 134 4.06 -10.56 8.30
CA PRO A 134 4.54 -11.94 8.45
C PRO A 134 3.45 -12.92 8.87
N PHE A 135 2.44 -12.47 9.63
CA PHE A 135 1.33 -13.34 10.07
C PHE A 135 0.39 -13.71 8.92
N TYR A 136 0.33 -12.87 7.90
CA TYR A 136 -0.36 -13.18 6.65
C TYR A 136 0.52 -14.05 5.74
N SER A 137 1.75 -13.61 5.48
CA SER A 137 2.59 -14.13 4.41
C SER A 137 3.23 -15.47 4.73
N LEU A 138 3.72 -15.69 5.96
CA LEU A 138 4.45 -16.91 6.32
C LEU A 138 3.55 -18.16 6.36
N PRO A 139 2.37 -18.16 7.01
CA PRO A 139 1.46 -19.31 6.94
C PRO A 139 1.03 -19.61 5.50
N PHE A 140 0.74 -18.58 4.71
CA PHE A 140 0.32 -18.73 3.33
C PHE A 140 1.41 -19.39 2.47
N LEU A 141 2.64 -18.89 2.57
CA LEU A 141 3.81 -19.45 1.90
C LEU A 141 4.05 -20.91 2.32
N THR A 142 3.94 -21.20 3.62
CA THR A 142 4.10 -22.58 4.14
C THR A 142 3.13 -23.55 3.48
N PHE A 143 1.84 -23.20 3.40
CA PHE A 143 0.85 -24.05 2.76
C PHE A 143 1.08 -24.16 1.24
N LEU A 144 1.55 -23.14 0.57
CA LEU A 144 1.91 -23.21 -0.85
C LEU A 144 3.09 -24.18 -1.08
N ILE A 145 4.12 -24.11 -0.24
CA ILE A 145 5.26 -25.03 -0.28
C ILE A 145 4.79 -26.47 -0.06
N LEU A 146 4.00 -26.73 0.99
CA LEU A 146 3.43 -28.05 1.23
C LEU A 146 2.60 -28.55 0.05
N THR A 147 1.89 -27.67 -0.63
CA THR A 147 1.12 -27.98 -1.85
C THR A 147 2.04 -28.42 -2.98
N ALA A 148 3.14 -27.69 -3.21
CA ALA A 148 4.07 -27.96 -4.31
C ALA A 148 4.76 -29.35 -4.21
N PHE A 149 4.95 -29.85 -2.99
CA PHE A 149 5.53 -31.18 -2.74
C PHE A 149 4.54 -32.34 -2.87
N GLN A 150 3.25 -32.09 -3.10
CA GLN A 150 2.25 -33.15 -3.25
C GLN A 150 2.04 -33.52 -4.73
N ASP A 151 1.73 -34.77 -4.97
CA ASP A 151 1.32 -35.25 -6.29
C ASP A 151 0.10 -34.47 -6.80
N ARG A 152 0.07 -34.22 -8.12
CA ARG A 152 -0.92 -33.39 -8.81
C ARG A 152 -2.36 -33.69 -8.46
N LEU A 153 -2.70 -34.99 -8.34
CA LEU A 153 -4.07 -35.47 -8.05
C LEU A 153 -4.32 -35.79 -6.57
N SER A 154 -3.34 -35.59 -5.71
CA SER A 154 -3.42 -35.85 -4.29
C SER A 154 -4.50 -35.02 -3.59
N ARG A 155 -5.28 -35.63 -2.71
CA ARG A 155 -6.21 -34.91 -1.83
C ARG A 155 -5.48 -33.93 -0.90
N LYS A 156 -4.25 -34.28 -0.47
CA LYS A 156 -3.43 -33.43 0.38
C LYS A 156 -3.04 -32.13 -0.34
N ARG A 157 -2.72 -32.20 -1.64
CA ARG A 157 -2.42 -31.04 -2.46
C ARG A 157 -3.57 -30.02 -2.45
N LYS A 158 -4.80 -30.51 -2.73
CA LYS A 158 -6.00 -29.67 -2.67
C LYS A 158 -6.22 -29.10 -1.27
N LEU A 159 -6.06 -29.93 -0.23
CA LEU A 159 -6.26 -29.52 1.16
C LEU A 159 -5.30 -28.41 1.55
N TYR A 160 -3.99 -28.58 1.32
CA TYR A 160 -2.99 -27.58 1.70
C TYR A 160 -3.21 -26.25 0.98
N ASN A 161 -3.44 -26.27 -0.34
CA ASN A 161 -3.73 -25.05 -1.08
C ASN A 161 -5.00 -24.35 -0.56
N SER A 162 -6.06 -25.12 -0.30
CA SER A 162 -7.30 -24.55 0.26
C SER A 162 -7.10 -23.99 1.66
N LEU A 163 -6.32 -24.64 2.53
CA LEU A 163 -5.99 -24.14 3.86
C LEU A 163 -5.20 -22.83 3.76
N GLY A 164 -4.22 -22.75 2.86
CA GLY A 164 -3.48 -21.50 2.62
C GLY A 164 -4.40 -20.34 2.27
N LEU A 165 -5.29 -20.53 1.29
CA LEU A 165 -6.26 -19.51 0.86
C LEU A 165 -7.27 -19.16 1.97
N ILE A 166 -7.81 -20.15 2.68
CA ILE A 166 -8.80 -19.93 3.75
C ILE A 166 -8.16 -19.17 4.92
N ILE A 167 -7.00 -19.62 5.40
CA ILE A 167 -6.32 -19.01 6.55
C ILE A 167 -5.94 -17.56 6.22
N SER A 168 -5.35 -17.33 5.04
CA SER A 168 -4.98 -15.96 4.63
C SER A 168 -6.19 -15.04 4.49
N THR A 169 -7.29 -15.52 3.88
CA THR A 169 -8.53 -14.73 3.76
C THR A 169 -9.17 -14.48 5.13
N THR A 170 -9.22 -15.49 5.99
CA THR A 170 -9.74 -15.34 7.37
C THR A 170 -8.93 -14.34 8.16
N TYR A 171 -7.59 -14.35 8.01
CA TYR A 171 -6.73 -13.35 8.65
C TYR A 171 -7.09 -11.93 8.22
N LEU A 172 -7.35 -11.67 6.92
CA LEU A 172 -7.80 -10.34 6.46
C LEU A 172 -9.12 -9.93 7.11
N LEU A 173 -10.07 -10.84 7.30
CA LEU A 173 -11.33 -10.55 7.99
C LEU A 173 -11.11 -10.25 9.48
N ILE A 174 -10.20 -10.97 10.13
CA ILE A 174 -9.83 -10.72 11.54
C ILE A 174 -9.19 -9.33 11.67
N THR A 175 -8.28 -8.96 10.77
CA THR A 175 -7.62 -7.64 10.82
C THR A 175 -8.60 -6.50 10.57
N LEU A 176 -9.63 -6.69 9.75
CA LEU A 176 -10.73 -5.73 9.62
C LEU A 176 -11.48 -5.53 10.95
N SER A 177 -11.74 -6.61 11.67
CA SER A 177 -12.37 -6.53 13.00
C SER A 177 -11.47 -5.80 13.99
N PHE A 178 -10.16 -6.07 13.98
CA PHE A 178 -9.18 -5.38 14.82
C PHE A 178 -9.10 -3.88 14.49
N LYS A 179 -9.12 -3.53 13.21
CA LYS A 179 -9.23 -2.13 12.77
C LYS A 179 -10.48 -1.47 13.33
N GLY A 180 -11.62 -2.14 13.25
CA GLY A 180 -12.90 -1.64 13.78
C GLY A 180 -12.82 -1.39 15.29
N ILE A 181 -12.21 -2.29 16.06
CA ILE A 181 -12.02 -2.14 17.51
C ILE A 181 -11.11 -0.94 17.80
N ALA A 182 -9.99 -0.82 17.11
CA ALA A 182 -9.06 0.30 17.28
C ALA A 182 -9.74 1.63 16.95
N HIS A 183 -10.39 1.73 15.80
CA HIS A 183 -11.12 2.92 15.37
C HIS A 183 -12.20 3.33 16.38
N TYR A 184 -13.00 2.38 16.86
CA TYR A 184 -14.04 2.64 17.86
C TYR A 184 -13.47 3.21 19.18
N ASN A 185 -12.39 2.61 19.71
CA ASN A 185 -11.78 3.08 20.96
C ASN A 185 -11.15 4.46 20.82
N ILE A 186 -10.55 4.75 19.67
CA ILE A 186 -9.98 6.07 19.36
C ILE A 186 -11.10 7.12 19.23
N ALA A 187 -12.16 6.83 18.50
CA ALA A 187 -13.30 7.73 18.37
C ALA A 187 -13.96 8.01 19.75
N LYS A 188 -14.11 6.99 20.58
CA LYS A 188 -14.60 7.14 21.96
C LYS A 188 -13.67 8.02 22.82
N ALA A 189 -12.34 7.86 22.67
CA ALA A 189 -11.40 8.71 23.38
C ALA A 189 -11.44 10.18 22.92
N LEU A 190 -11.63 10.44 21.63
CA LEU A 190 -11.82 11.79 21.09
C LEU A 190 -13.07 12.45 21.69
N GLN A 191 -14.19 11.71 21.70
CA GLN A 191 -15.43 12.18 22.31
C GLN A 191 -15.25 12.48 23.80
N GLY A 192 -14.59 11.60 24.55
CA GLY A 192 -14.32 11.78 26.00
C GLY A 192 -13.43 12.99 26.31
N ASN A 193 -12.61 13.42 25.37
CA ASN A 193 -11.75 14.62 25.46
C ASN A 193 -12.39 15.87 24.82
N ASN A 194 -13.63 15.81 24.34
CA ASN A 194 -14.33 16.88 23.63
C ASN A 194 -13.51 17.40 22.42
N ILE A 195 -12.86 16.50 21.67
CA ILE A 195 -12.10 16.84 20.47
C ILE A 195 -13.01 16.65 19.25
N GLU A 196 -13.39 17.76 18.60
CA GLU A 196 -14.08 17.74 17.31
C GLU A 196 -13.10 17.40 16.19
N TYR A 197 -13.51 16.56 15.24
CA TYR A 197 -12.69 16.11 14.13
C TYR A 197 -13.49 16.00 12.84
N LYS A 198 -12.81 16.08 11.69
CA LYS A 198 -13.38 15.89 10.36
C LYS A 198 -13.31 14.42 9.92
N ASP A 199 -12.16 13.80 10.16
CA ASP A 199 -11.90 12.42 9.74
C ASP A 199 -10.92 11.70 10.68
N ILE A 200 -11.04 10.37 10.74
CA ILE A 200 -10.13 9.48 11.45
C ILE A 200 -9.62 8.41 10.48
N ASN A 201 -8.38 8.48 10.10
CA ASN A 201 -7.74 7.44 9.32
C ASN A 201 -6.93 6.51 10.23
N THR A 202 -7.44 5.28 10.44
CA THR A 202 -6.84 4.23 11.26
C THR A 202 -6.16 3.19 10.38
N ARG A 203 -4.90 2.86 10.68
CA ARG A 203 -4.08 1.92 9.89
C ARG A 203 -3.26 0.99 10.77
N ALA A 204 -2.96 -0.20 10.24
CA ALA A 204 -2.03 -1.14 10.89
C ALA A 204 -0.60 -0.56 10.93
N THR A 205 0.13 -0.81 12.00
CA THR A 205 1.55 -0.44 12.10
C THR A 205 2.47 -1.53 11.52
N TYR A 206 3.79 -1.31 11.59
CA TYR A 206 4.79 -2.18 10.97
C TYR A 206 4.70 -3.63 11.43
N PHE A 207 4.61 -4.56 10.48
CA PHE A 207 4.73 -6.01 10.67
C PHE A 207 3.71 -6.67 11.61
N ASN A 208 2.61 -5.97 11.97
CA ASN A 208 1.61 -6.51 12.87
C ASN A 208 0.22 -5.91 12.65
N SER A 209 -0.80 -6.55 13.25
CA SER A 209 -2.19 -6.08 13.28
C SER A 209 -2.71 -5.93 14.72
N ILE A 210 -1.82 -5.70 15.69
CA ILE A 210 -2.14 -5.51 17.11
C ILE A 210 -2.09 -4.03 17.48
N LEU A 211 -1.03 -3.34 17.03
CA LEU A 211 -0.83 -1.91 17.23
C LEU A 211 -1.32 -1.14 16.01
N TRP A 212 -2.17 -0.16 16.26
CA TRP A 212 -2.84 0.67 15.26
C TRP A 212 -2.40 2.11 15.42
N SER A 213 -2.16 2.78 14.30
CA SER A 213 -1.90 4.22 14.24
C SER A 213 -3.13 4.92 13.67
N SER A 214 -3.54 6.03 14.27
CA SER A 214 -4.58 6.87 13.69
C SER A 214 -4.10 8.29 13.50
N GLN A 215 -4.41 8.80 12.33
CA GLN A 215 -4.31 10.19 11.96
C GLN A 215 -5.70 10.80 12.05
N ILE A 216 -5.86 11.82 12.86
CA ILE A 216 -7.11 12.53 13.08
C ILE A 216 -7.00 13.90 12.44
N GLU A 217 -7.89 14.19 11.53
CA GLU A 217 -7.98 15.48 10.87
C GLU A 217 -8.90 16.43 11.62
N LEU A 218 -8.39 17.57 12.05
CA LEU A 218 -9.11 18.70 12.59
C LEU A 218 -9.32 19.76 11.50
N ASP A 219 -9.92 20.90 11.83
CA ASP A 219 -10.17 21.98 10.86
C ASP A 219 -8.85 22.51 10.25
N ASP A 220 -7.91 22.87 11.10
CA ASP A 220 -6.66 23.56 10.77
C ASP A 220 -5.39 22.74 11.04
N SER A 221 -5.53 21.53 11.60
CA SER A 221 -4.41 20.74 12.09
C SER A 221 -4.68 19.24 12.01
N TYR A 222 -3.64 18.47 12.27
CA TYR A 222 -3.72 17.02 12.51
C TYR A 222 -3.23 16.70 13.92
N ILE A 223 -3.81 15.65 14.52
CA ILE A 223 -3.28 14.96 15.69
C ILE A 223 -3.13 13.48 15.38
N PHE A 224 -2.25 12.81 16.10
CA PHE A 224 -1.99 11.38 15.93
C PHE A 224 -2.18 10.67 17.26
N THR A 225 -2.48 9.38 17.15
CA THR A 225 -2.55 8.49 18.30
C THR A 225 -2.19 7.07 17.90
N TYR A 226 -1.81 6.28 18.90
CA TYR A 226 -1.56 4.85 18.75
C TYR A 226 -2.44 4.09 19.72
N TYR A 227 -3.01 2.99 19.26
CA TYR A 227 -3.84 2.11 20.05
C TYR A 227 -3.40 0.65 19.85
N SER A 228 -3.03 -0.01 20.95
CA SER A 228 -2.82 -1.46 20.98
C SER A 228 -4.12 -2.16 21.39
N LEU A 229 -4.38 -3.33 20.81
CA LEU A 229 -5.49 -4.18 21.26
C LEU A 229 -5.32 -4.63 22.72
N PHE A 230 -4.13 -4.47 23.29
CA PHE A 230 -3.81 -4.79 24.69
C PHE A 230 -3.87 -3.56 25.60
N ASP A 231 -4.17 -2.36 25.07
CA ASP A 231 -4.29 -1.16 25.89
C ASP A 231 -5.43 -1.30 26.91
N LYS A 232 -5.11 -1.00 28.17
CA LYS A 232 -6.07 -0.97 29.29
C LYS A 232 -6.60 0.44 29.57
N THR A 233 -5.97 1.45 28.99
CA THR A 233 -6.29 2.86 29.19
C THR A 233 -6.70 3.49 27.84
N SER A 234 -7.35 4.65 27.93
CA SER A 234 -7.67 5.43 26.72
C SER A 234 -6.40 5.87 26.01
N PRO A 235 -6.41 5.86 24.67
CA PRO A 235 -5.25 6.31 23.89
C PRO A 235 -4.94 7.79 24.14
N ALA A 236 -3.66 8.11 24.24
CA ALA A 236 -3.17 9.48 24.34
C ALA A 236 -2.98 10.09 22.95
N PHE A 237 -3.20 11.40 22.83
CA PHE A 237 -3.05 12.13 21.58
C PHE A 237 -1.77 12.95 21.54
N THR A 238 -1.19 13.11 20.36
CA THR A 238 -0.05 14.01 20.16
C THR A 238 -0.48 15.47 20.28
N LYS A 239 0.48 16.38 20.29
CA LYS A 239 0.24 17.81 20.03
C LYS A 239 -0.41 18.02 18.67
N LYS A 240 -1.06 19.18 18.48
CA LYS A 240 -1.60 19.59 17.19
C LYS A 240 -0.48 19.96 16.22
N PHE A 241 -0.59 19.49 15.00
CA PHE A 241 0.30 19.81 13.88
C PHE A 241 -0.48 20.65 12.86
N PRO A 242 -0.21 21.96 12.74
CA PRO A 242 -0.92 22.83 11.80
C PRO A 242 -0.77 22.36 10.35
N LYS A 243 -1.85 22.43 9.57
CA LYS A 243 -1.85 22.05 8.15
C LYS A 243 -0.98 22.96 7.32
N ASN A 244 -1.09 24.29 7.53
CA ASN A 244 -0.39 25.35 6.81
C ASN A 244 -0.53 25.23 5.28
N HIS A 245 -1.67 24.74 4.77
CA HIS A 245 -1.90 24.52 3.33
C HIS A 245 -1.78 25.80 2.52
N ASP A 246 -2.04 26.96 3.12
CA ASP A 246 -1.91 28.28 2.49
C ASP A 246 -0.48 28.56 1.95
N MET A 247 0.54 27.90 2.51
CA MET A 247 1.91 28.01 2.02
C MET A 247 2.07 27.48 0.58
N LEU A 248 1.14 26.60 0.11
CA LEU A 248 1.13 26.12 -1.26
C LEU A 248 0.35 27.00 -2.23
N ALA A 249 -0.42 27.98 -1.77
CA ALA A 249 -1.26 28.83 -2.63
C ALA A 249 -0.51 29.43 -3.84
N PRO A 250 0.75 29.93 -3.70
CA PRO A 250 1.50 30.46 -4.85
C PRO A 250 1.91 29.41 -5.90
N PHE A 251 1.79 28.11 -5.58
CA PHE A 251 2.29 26.99 -6.39
C PHE A 251 1.21 26.01 -6.78
N ILE A 252 -0.05 26.29 -6.44
CA ILE A 252 -1.15 25.34 -6.57
C ILE A 252 -1.37 24.86 -8.02
N ASP A 253 -1.10 25.72 -9.00
CA ASP A 253 -1.24 25.37 -10.43
C ASP A 253 -0.04 24.59 -10.99
N ASN A 254 0.99 24.35 -10.19
CA ASN A 254 2.16 23.59 -10.62
C ASN A 254 1.82 22.09 -10.65
N LYS A 255 2.05 21.43 -11.79
CA LYS A 255 1.76 20.00 -12.00
C LYS A 255 2.37 19.10 -10.93
N LYS A 256 3.61 19.37 -10.48
CA LYS A 256 4.28 18.55 -9.46
C LYS A 256 3.63 18.71 -8.09
N ILE A 257 3.17 19.92 -7.77
CA ILE A 257 2.41 20.17 -6.53
C ILE A 257 1.08 19.41 -6.56
N GLN A 258 0.36 19.46 -7.67
CA GLN A 258 -0.87 18.66 -7.85
C GLN A 258 -0.59 17.17 -7.69
N GLN A 259 0.50 16.67 -8.26
CA GLN A 259 0.92 15.27 -8.09
C GLN A 259 1.22 14.92 -6.62
N LEU A 260 1.85 15.81 -5.85
CA LEU A 260 2.08 15.60 -4.41
C LEU A 260 0.78 15.54 -3.62
N ILE A 261 -0.18 16.41 -3.92
CA ILE A 261 -1.50 16.43 -3.29
C ILE A 261 -2.25 15.12 -3.60
N ILE A 262 -2.25 14.67 -4.86
CA ILE A 262 -2.84 13.39 -5.26
C ILE A 262 -2.16 12.23 -4.53
N LEU A 263 -0.82 12.22 -4.48
CA LEU A 263 -0.05 11.16 -3.85
C LEU A 263 -0.31 11.06 -2.34
N SER A 264 -0.55 12.19 -1.67
CA SER A 264 -0.89 12.24 -0.25
C SER A 264 -2.37 11.98 0.04
N ASN A 265 -3.24 11.82 -0.97
CA ASN A 265 -4.71 11.84 -0.84
C ASN A 265 -5.23 13.11 -0.13
N GLY A 266 -4.55 14.24 -0.28
CA GLY A 266 -4.88 15.50 0.42
C GLY A 266 -4.42 15.57 1.89
N HIS A 267 -3.82 14.50 2.43
CA HIS A 267 -3.33 14.47 3.81
C HIS A 267 -1.85 14.86 3.87
N TYR A 268 -1.60 16.13 4.06
CA TYR A 268 -0.24 16.68 4.16
C TYR A 268 -0.19 17.86 5.12
N ILE A 269 1.00 18.21 5.55
CA ILE A 269 1.30 19.48 6.24
C ILE A 269 2.47 20.19 5.58
N MET A 270 2.51 21.49 5.75
CA MET A 270 3.59 22.33 5.27
C MET A 270 4.38 22.92 6.44
N THR A 271 5.72 22.92 6.32
CA THR A 271 6.60 23.64 7.23
C THR A 271 7.60 24.47 6.43
N ASN A 272 8.10 25.54 7.05
CA ASN A 272 9.22 26.31 6.53
C ASN A 272 10.38 26.16 7.51
N GLU A 273 11.43 25.47 7.11
CA GLU A 273 12.60 25.19 7.94
C GLU A 273 13.84 25.66 7.18
N ASN A 274 14.65 26.54 7.79
CA ASN A 274 15.86 27.08 7.16
C ASN A 274 15.64 27.72 5.78
N ASN A 275 14.53 28.42 5.56
CA ASN A 275 14.09 28.96 4.27
C ASN A 275 13.71 27.90 3.21
N GLU A 276 13.64 26.64 3.57
CA GLU A 276 13.13 25.57 2.71
C GLU A 276 11.67 25.29 3.02
N LEU A 277 10.83 25.28 2.01
CA LEU A 277 9.43 24.88 2.12
C LEU A 277 9.34 23.35 2.01
N ILE A 278 8.84 22.70 3.06
CA ILE A 278 8.78 21.24 3.14
C ILE A 278 7.33 20.77 3.10
N PHE A 279 7.03 19.89 2.15
CA PHE A 279 5.79 19.17 2.04
C PHE A 279 5.93 17.81 2.76
N TRP A 280 5.19 17.61 3.83
CA TRP A 280 5.17 16.37 4.59
C TRP A 280 3.94 15.54 4.19
N ASN A 281 4.17 14.42 3.53
CA ASN A 281 3.13 13.49 3.19
C ASN A 281 2.79 12.62 4.40
N LEU A 282 1.54 12.70 4.88
CA LEU A 282 1.10 12.01 6.08
C LEU A 282 0.65 10.57 5.81
N LYS A 283 0.61 10.14 4.56
CA LYS A 283 0.06 8.85 4.13
C LYS A 283 0.72 7.64 4.80
N LEU A 284 2.02 7.71 5.09
CA LEU A 284 2.76 6.63 5.74
C LEU A 284 2.87 6.81 7.27
N GLY A 285 2.34 7.92 7.82
CA GLY A 285 2.35 8.22 9.24
C GLY A 285 3.65 8.85 9.74
N GLN A 286 3.82 8.84 11.06
CA GLN A 286 4.99 9.38 11.74
C GLN A 286 6.11 8.34 11.86
N LYS A 287 7.34 8.82 11.95
CA LYS A 287 8.51 8.02 12.31
C LYS A 287 8.63 7.99 13.85
N GLY A 288 8.34 6.83 14.43
CA GLY A 288 8.38 6.62 15.88
C GLY A 288 7.00 6.74 16.54
N PHE A 289 6.95 6.38 17.81
CA PHE A 289 5.71 6.24 18.60
C PHE A 289 5.62 7.27 19.73
N ASP A 290 6.55 8.25 19.78
CA ASP A 290 6.57 9.32 20.77
C ASP A 290 5.54 10.41 20.40
N GLN A 291 4.78 10.88 21.39
CA GLN A 291 3.82 11.99 21.24
C GLN A 291 4.47 13.30 20.75
N ASN A 292 5.75 13.47 20.96
CA ASN A 292 6.54 14.60 20.48
C ASN A 292 7.30 14.29 19.19
N ALA A 293 7.15 13.06 18.67
CA ALA A 293 7.88 12.64 17.49
C ALA A 293 7.50 13.51 16.29
N SER A 294 8.46 14.14 15.73
CA SER A 294 8.56 14.63 14.36
C SER A 294 9.89 14.06 13.89
N PRO A 295 10.04 13.53 12.74
CA PRO A 295 9.38 13.85 11.48
C PRO A 295 8.47 12.72 10.97
N TYR A 296 7.70 13.04 9.95
CA TYR A 296 6.96 12.08 9.14
C TYR A 296 7.92 11.24 8.29
N ILE A 297 7.44 10.07 7.85
CA ILE A 297 8.28 9.13 7.10
C ILE A 297 8.63 9.68 5.73
N TRP A 298 7.76 10.49 5.14
CA TRP A 298 7.88 10.92 3.75
C TRP A 298 7.71 12.43 3.59
N SER A 299 8.70 13.06 2.96
CA SER A 299 8.70 14.51 2.74
C SER A 299 9.39 14.90 1.44
N TYR A 300 9.03 16.08 0.96
CA TYR A 300 9.62 16.70 -0.22
C TYR A 300 10.01 18.15 0.10
N VAL A 301 11.19 18.57 -0.30
CA VAL A 301 11.60 19.98 -0.26
C VAL A 301 11.16 20.64 -1.55
N ILE A 302 10.49 21.78 -1.43
CA ILE A 302 10.10 22.64 -2.54
C ILE A 302 11.10 23.78 -2.61
N GLU A 303 12.08 23.69 -3.52
CA GLU A 303 13.06 24.75 -3.76
C GLU A 303 12.45 25.83 -4.66
N LYS A 304 12.40 27.09 -4.18
CA LYS A 304 12.18 28.25 -5.03
C LYS A 304 13.45 28.49 -5.84
N ASN A 305 13.41 28.33 -7.12
CA ASN A 305 14.50 28.81 -7.97
C ASN A 305 14.28 30.30 -8.20
N ASP A 306 15.07 31.18 -7.50
CA ASP A 306 15.02 32.65 -7.65
C ASP A 306 15.51 33.14 -9.04
N LYS A 307 16.15 32.26 -9.79
CA LYS A 307 16.45 32.53 -11.20
C LYS A 307 15.24 32.08 -12.01
N ARG A 308 14.65 33.04 -12.71
CA ARG A 308 13.69 32.83 -13.81
C ARG A 308 14.37 32.00 -14.93
N ASP A 309 14.90 30.85 -14.64
CA ASP A 309 15.31 29.89 -15.66
C ASP A 309 14.06 29.26 -16.23
N ILE A 310 13.63 29.90 -17.31
CA ILE A 310 12.69 29.35 -18.27
C ILE A 310 13.43 28.17 -18.91
N LEU A 311 13.28 26.97 -18.34
CA LEU A 311 13.53 25.77 -19.08
C LEU A 311 12.40 25.65 -20.10
N LEU A 312 12.70 26.11 -21.31
CA LEU A 312 11.88 25.84 -22.49
C LEU A 312 11.93 24.32 -22.70
N ASP A 313 10.90 23.63 -22.25
CA ASP A 313 10.60 22.31 -22.81
C ASP A 313 10.25 22.52 -24.29
N GLU A 314 10.61 21.60 -25.17
CA GLU A 314 10.40 21.69 -26.63
C GLU A 314 8.95 21.95 -27.08
N LYS A 315 8.03 22.14 -26.14
CA LYS A 315 6.62 22.46 -26.31
C LYS A 315 6.16 23.82 -25.80
N ASN A 316 7.04 24.80 -25.67
CA ASN A 316 6.66 26.21 -25.42
C ASN A 316 5.76 26.49 -24.19
N GLU A 317 5.82 25.72 -23.13
CA GLU A 317 5.20 26.08 -21.85
C GLU A 317 6.22 26.67 -20.89
N LYS A 318 6.04 27.94 -20.53
CA LYS A 318 6.79 28.63 -19.50
C LYS A 318 6.43 28.03 -18.14
N MET A 319 7.20 27.05 -17.65
CA MET A 319 7.04 26.52 -16.31
C MET A 319 8.05 27.16 -15.36
N ASN A 320 7.56 27.72 -14.23
CA ASN A 320 8.40 28.01 -13.09
C ASN A 320 9.01 26.70 -12.59
N ALA A 321 10.34 26.56 -12.66
CA ALA A 321 11.02 25.35 -12.27
C ALA A 321 11.03 25.23 -10.74
N LEU A 322 9.99 24.58 -10.19
CA LEU A 322 10.02 24.08 -8.82
C LEU A 322 10.85 22.80 -8.78
N LYS A 323 11.96 22.84 -8.07
CA LYS A 323 12.79 21.67 -7.83
C LYS A 323 12.23 20.94 -6.62
N ILE A 324 11.61 19.78 -6.85
CA ILE A 324 11.11 18.92 -5.79
C ILE A 324 12.16 17.82 -5.57
N LYS A 325 12.76 17.83 -4.38
CA LYS A 325 13.73 16.84 -3.94
C LYS A 325 13.09 15.94 -2.88
N GLU A 326 13.16 14.64 -3.09
CA GLU A 326 12.77 13.69 -2.04
C GLU A 326 13.79 13.77 -0.90
N LEU A 327 13.36 14.24 0.27
CA LEU A 327 14.14 14.11 1.49
C LEU A 327 14.05 12.65 1.93
N ARG A 328 15.02 11.84 1.51
CA ARG A 328 15.23 10.56 2.16
C ARG A 328 15.41 10.82 3.65
N SER A 329 14.49 10.26 4.44
CA SER A 329 14.43 10.46 5.90
C SER A 329 15.82 10.63 6.48
N PHE A 330 16.08 11.77 7.08
CA PHE A 330 17.35 12.02 7.77
C PHE A 330 17.67 10.80 8.64
N ARG A 331 18.81 10.19 8.39
CA ARG A 331 19.44 9.24 9.31
C ARG A 331 19.78 10.00 10.58
N ASN A 332 18.76 10.26 11.41
CA ASN A 332 19.02 10.64 12.78
C ASN A 332 19.59 9.39 13.44
N ASN A 333 20.81 9.50 13.95
CA ASN A 333 21.53 8.48 14.74
C ASN A 333 20.86 8.18 16.09
N ARG A 334 19.54 8.27 16.21
CA ARG A 334 18.80 7.68 17.33
C ARG A 334 18.94 6.18 17.20
N LYS A 335 19.50 5.58 18.23
CA LYS A 335 19.77 4.15 18.33
C LYS A 335 18.51 3.39 17.88
N TYR A 336 18.59 2.67 16.78
CA TYR A 336 17.53 1.76 16.29
C TYR A 336 16.97 0.84 17.42
N SER A 337 17.79 0.54 18.44
CA SER A 337 17.40 -0.21 19.62
C SER A 337 16.36 0.48 20.48
N GLU A 338 16.40 1.81 20.60
CA GLU A 338 15.45 2.57 21.43
C GLU A 338 14.09 2.70 20.75
N GLU A 339 14.08 2.98 19.45
CA GLU A 339 12.85 3.01 18.65
C GLU A 339 12.17 1.63 18.61
N PHE A 340 12.95 0.55 18.51
CA PHE A 340 12.44 -0.82 18.54
C PHE A 340 11.89 -1.21 19.92
N ASN A 341 12.53 -0.81 21.00
CA ASN A 341 12.01 -1.05 22.35
C ASN A 341 10.71 -0.29 22.59
N ASN A 342 10.63 0.98 22.20
CA ASN A 342 9.40 1.78 22.28
C ASN A 342 8.26 1.14 21.48
N PHE A 343 8.57 0.58 20.30
CA PHE A 343 7.60 -0.18 19.51
C PHE A 343 7.10 -1.42 20.27
N LEU A 344 8.00 -2.20 20.86
CA LEU A 344 7.62 -3.41 21.60
C LEU A 344 6.80 -3.10 22.85
N GLU A 345 7.12 -2.03 23.56
CA GLU A 345 6.33 -1.57 24.73
C GLU A 345 4.93 -1.14 24.29
N ARG A 346 4.85 -0.32 23.24
CA ARG A 346 3.56 0.13 22.71
C ARG A 346 2.70 -1.03 22.18
N LEU A 347 3.34 -2.05 21.57
CA LEU A 347 2.65 -3.25 21.11
C LEU A 347 1.98 -4.01 22.28
N LYS A 348 2.64 -4.05 23.43
CA LYS A 348 2.14 -4.72 24.64
C LYS A 348 1.07 -3.92 25.40
N GLY A 349 0.76 -2.71 24.98
CA GLY A 349 -0.20 -1.83 25.64
C GLY A 349 0.38 -1.15 26.89
N ILE A 350 1.68 -0.83 26.88
CA ILE A 350 2.40 -0.15 27.95
C ILE A 350 2.81 1.26 27.51
#